data_bce759f48ad30beb43a179fc2fc9b49e
#
_entry.id   bce759f48ad30beb43a179fc2fc9b49e
#
_cell.length_a   1.000
_cell.length_b   1.000
_cell.length_c   1.000
_cell.angle_alpha   90.00
_cell.angle_beta   90.00
_cell.angle_gamma   90.00
#
_symmetry.space_group_name_H-M   'P 1'
#
loop_
_entity.id
_entity.type
_entity.pdbx_description
1 polymer ?
#
loop_
_entity_poly.entity_id
_entity_poly.type
_entity_poly.pdbx_seq_one_letter_code
_entity_poly.pdbx_strand_id
1 'polypeptide(L)'
;TFDVIIVDFPDPTNFSIGKLYTNTFYSLLAQHLAASGYAVIQTTSPLVARHSFWTVAATIESVGLRATPYHANVPSFGEWGFIVASHRPWHMPASLPDGLRYLGPETLPLLFDFPLDMARVPAEVNRLSNQVLVTTYEQEWGRVGKPRCWSGWCPRCARAGWWCP
;
A
#
# COMPACT_ATOMS: atom_id res chain seq x y z
N THR A 1 -4.77 -8.56 -24.14
CA THR A 1 -5.13 -7.64 -23.04
C THR A 1 -6.17 -8.30 -22.13
N PHE A 2 -6.18 -7.89 -20.87
CA PHE A 2 -7.07 -8.41 -19.83
C PHE A 2 -7.97 -7.29 -19.33
N ASP A 3 -9.24 -7.60 -19.07
CA ASP A 3 -10.19 -6.65 -18.50
C ASP A 3 -9.97 -6.47 -17.00
N VAL A 4 -9.49 -7.53 -16.32
CA VAL A 4 -9.16 -7.52 -14.89
C VAL A 4 -7.81 -8.20 -14.69
N ILE A 5 -6.93 -7.54 -13.93
CA ILE A 5 -5.65 -8.10 -13.47
C ILE A 5 -5.62 -7.98 -11.94
N ILE A 6 -5.36 -9.08 -11.25
CA ILE A 6 -5.16 -9.08 -9.80
C ILE A 6 -3.69 -9.36 -9.52
N VAL A 7 -3.05 -8.45 -8.80
CA VAL A 7 -1.64 -8.52 -8.41
C VAL A 7 -1.58 -8.70 -6.90
N ASP A 8 -1.29 -9.92 -6.48
CA ASP A 8 -1.16 -10.32 -5.09
C ASP A 8 0.24 -10.93 -4.89
N PHE A 9 1.20 -10.04 -4.64
CA PHE A 9 2.60 -10.41 -4.42
C PHE A 9 2.96 -10.35 -2.94
N PRO A 10 3.96 -11.14 -2.51
CA PRO A 10 4.54 -10.97 -1.18
C PRO A 10 5.09 -9.56 -0.98
N ASP A 11 5.16 -9.15 0.28
CA ASP A 11 5.76 -7.87 0.67
C ASP A 11 7.19 -7.71 0.14
N PRO A 12 7.61 -6.49 -0.24
CA PRO A 12 8.92 -6.22 -0.86
C PRO A 12 10.08 -6.27 0.16
N THR A 13 10.26 -7.42 0.80
CA THR A 13 11.27 -7.66 1.84
C THR A 13 12.68 -7.85 1.31
N ASN A 14 12.85 -7.96 0.00
CA ASN A 14 14.15 -8.12 -0.65
C ASN A 14 14.11 -7.62 -2.09
N PHE A 15 15.30 -7.42 -2.68
CA PHE A 15 15.43 -6.91 -4.04
C PHE A 15 14.80 -7.79 -5.13
N SER A 16 14.72 -9.10 -4.91
CA SER A 16 14.09 -10.01 -5.89
C SER A 16 12.59 -9.78 -6.00
N ILE A 17 11.91 -9.61 -4.86
CA ILE A 17 10.49 -9.28 -4.79
C ILE A 17 10.27 -7.81 -5.17
N GLY A 18 11.15 -6.90 -4.73
CA GLY A 18 11.07 -5.48 -5.05
C GLY A 18 11.01 -5.15 -6.54
N LYS A 19 11.55 -6.03 -7.40
CA LYS A 19 11.45 -5.91 -8.87
C LYS A 19 10.02 -5.94 -9.37
N LEU A 20 9.13 -6.67 -8.69
CA LEU A 20 7.72 -6.81 -9.04
C LEU A 20 6.89 -5.55 -8.73
N TYR A 21 7.49 -4.57 -8.07
CA TYR A 21 6.87 -3.28 -7.72
C TYR A 21 7.54 -2.11 -8.44
N THR A 22 8.31 -2.37 -9.51
CA THR A 22 9.01 -1.32 -10.24
C THR A 22 8.17 -0.73 -11.36
N ASN A 23 8.54 0.45 -11.82
CA ASN A 23 7.94 1.06 -13.00
C ASN A 23 8.07 0.17 -14.24
N THR A 24 9.12 -0.64 -14.37
CA THR A 24 9.27 -1.62 -15.45
C THR A 24 8.14 -2.66 -15.40
N PHE A 25 7.85 -3.22 -14.23
CA PHE A 25 6.73 -4.16 -14.06
C PHE A 25 5.39 -3.50 -14.39
N TYR A 26 5.12 -2.32 -13.85
CA TYR A 26 3.85 -1.62 -14.12
C TYR A 26 3.71 -1.15 -15.56
N SER A 27 4.80 -0.88 -16.27
CA SER A 27 4.76 -0.63 -17.72
C SER A 27 4.29 -1.88 -18.50
N LEU A 28 4.78 -3.06 -18.14
CA LEU A 28 4.31 -4.31 -18.72
C LEU A 28 2.83 -4.57 -18.37
N LEU A 29 2.44 -4.36 -17.13
CA LEU A 29 1.05 -4.47 -16.71
C LEU A 29 0.15 -3.54 -17.53
N ALA A 30 0.55 -2.27 -17.72
CA ALA A 30 -0.20 -1.30 -18.51
C ALA A 30 -0.40 -1.75 -19.96
N GLN A 31 0.61 -2.37 -20.58
CA GLN A 31 0.51 -2.89 -21.95
C GLN A 31 -0.47 -4.08 -22.07
N HIS A 32 -0.66 -4.83 -21.00
CA HIS A 32 -1.54 -6.00 -20.97
C HIS A 32 -2.94 -5.69 -20.43
N LEU A 33 -3.15 -4.52 -19.85
CA LEU A 33 -4.44 -4.07 -19.35
C LEU A 33 -5.28 -3.50 -20.49
N ALA A 34 -6.51 -3.94 -20.63
CA ALA A 34 -7.45 -3.37 -21.60
C ALA A 34 -7.71 -1.89 -21.30
N ALA A 35 -8.03 -1.09 -22.31
CA ALA A 35 -8.27 0.35 -22.18
C ALA A 35 -9.39 0.70 -21.19
N SER A 36 -10.36 -0.21 -20.98
CA SER A 36 -11.44 -0.11 -19.99
C SER A 36 -11.20 -1.02 -18.78
N GLY A 37 -10.07 -1.72 -18.73
CA GLY A 37 -9.75 -2.69 -17.69
C GLY A 37 -9.27 -2.04 -16.40
N TYR A 38 -9.28 -2.84 -15.34
CA TYR A 38 -8.80 -2.49 -14.01
C TYR A 38 -7.78 -3.51 -13.52
N ALA A 39 -6.71 -3.02 -12.94
CA ALA A 39 -5.79 -3.87 -12.18
C ALA A 39 -5.92 -3.53 -10.69
N VAL A 40 -6.01 -4.54 -9.84
CA VAL A 40 -5.99 -4.37 -8.38
C VAL A 40 -4.67 -4.88 -7.85
N ILE A 41 -3.95 -4.02 -7.19
CA ILE A 41 -2.63 -4.31 -6.65
C ILE A 41 -2.73 -4.32 -5.11
N GLN A 42 -2.44 -5.48 -4.50
CA GLN A 42 -2.18 -5.54 -3.08
C GLN A 42 -0.85 -4.84 -2.80
N THR A 43 -0.82 -4.06 -1.74
CA THR A 43 0.38 -3.33 -1.34
C THR A 43 0.72 -3.66 0.12
N THR A 44 0.99 -2.68 0.93
CA THR A 44 1.25 -2.81 2.37
C THR A 44 0.31 -1.92 3.17
N SER A 45 0.40 -1.98 4.49
CA SER A 45 -0.41 -1.12 5.37
C SER A 45 -0.07 0.36 5.20
N PRO A 46 -1.01 1.23 4.79
CA PRO A 46 -0.77 2.68 4.74
C PRO A 46 -0.62 3.30 6.13
N LEU A 47 -1.08 2.63 7.18
CA LEU A 47 -0.92 3.06 8.57
C LEU A 47 0.49 2.78 9.09
N VAL A 48 1.04 1.62 8.77
CA VAL A 48 2.34 1.15 9.28
C VAL A 48 3.48 1.57 8.38
N ALA A 49 3.32 1.40 7.06
CA ALA A 49 4.34 1.64 6.04
C ALA A 49 3.85 2.67 5.01
N ARG A 50 3.57 3.87 5.52
CA ARG A 50 2.94 4.95 4.76
C ARG A 50 3.73 5.35 3.52
N HIS A 51 5.04 5.58 3.64
CA HIS A 51 5.88 5.96 2.50
C HIS A 51 5.98 4.82 1.48
N SER A 52 6.07 3.57 1.93
CA SER A 52 6.07 2.40 1.06
C SER A 52 4.78 2.29 0.25
N PHE A 53 3.63 2.46 0.90
CA PHE A 53 2.32 2.46 0.24
C PHE A 53 2.25 3.53 -0.86
N TRP A 54 2.62 4.77 -0.54
CA TRP A 54 2.56 5.87 -1.51
C TRP A 54 3.67 5.81 -2.57
N THR A 55 4.79 5.12 -2.30
CA THR A 55 5.81 4.79 -3.31
C THR A 55 5.24 3.87 -4.39
N VAL A 56 4.43 2.89 -4.03
CA VAL A 56 3.75 2.02 -5.00
C VAL A 56 2.78 2.83 -5.85
N ALA A 57 1.96 3.69 -5.25
CA ALA A 57 1.04 4.56 -5.98
C ALA A 57 1.77 5.48 -6.98
N ALA A 58 2.83 6.17 -6.53
CA ALA A 58 3.65 7.03 -7.38
C ALA A 58 4.33 6.26 -8.51
N THR A 59 4.72 5.01 -8.27
CA THR A 59 5.33 4.15 -9.29
C THR A 59 4.33 3.74 -10.36
N ILE A 60 3.10 3.42 -9.98
CA ILE A 60 2.01 3.14 -10.92
C ILE A 60 1.68 4.39 -11.77
N GLU A 61 1.58 5.55 -11.13
CA GLU A 61 1.33 6.82 -11.82
C GLU A 61 2.45 7.17 -12.82
N SER A 62 3.68 6.84 -12.51
CA SER A 62 4.85 7.14 -13.35
C SER A 62 4.84 6.47 -14.73
N VAL A 63 4.01 5.45 -14.91
CA VAL A 63 3.86 4.73 -16.20
C VAL A 63 2.58 5.14 -16.97
N GLY A 64 1.91 6.21 -16.53
CA GLY A 64 0.73 6.75 -17.19
C GLY A 64 -0.59 6.10 -16.77
N LEU A 65 -0.59 5.20 -15.81
CA LEU A 65 -1.81 4.67 -15.21
C LEU A 65 -2.37 5.65 -14.16
N ARG A 66 -3.67 5.60 -13.95
CA ARG A 66 -4.33 6.22 -12.82
C ARG A 66 -4.26 5.28 -11.62
N ALA A 67 -3.74 5.76 -10.50
CA ALA A 67 -3.76 5.03 -9.24
C ALA A 67 -4.91 5.56 -8.38
N THR A 68 -5.83 4.67 -8.01
CA THR A 68 -6.89 4.95 -7.04
C THR A 68 -6.64 4.09 -5.82
N PRO A 69 -6.00 4.64 -4.77
CA PRO A 69 -5.70 3.91 -3.55
C PRO A 69 -6.98 3.67 -2.75
N TYR A 70 -7.02 2.53 -2.06
CA TYR A 70 -8.01 2.25 -1.03
C TYR A 70 -7.40 1.38 0.06
N HIS A 71 -8.07 1.30 1.19
CA HIS A 71 -7.65 0.48 2.32
C HIS A 71 -8.83 -0.27 2.92
N ALA A 72 -8.54 -1.38 3.56
CA ALA A 72 -9.55 -2.18 4.25
C ALA A 72 -8.94 -2.87 5.46
N ASN A 73 -9.74 -3.07 6.50
CA ASN A 73 -9.32 -3.88 7.63
C ASN A 73 -9.40 -5.36 7.23
N VAL A 74 -8.23 -5.99 7.15
CA VAL A 74 -8.10 -7.43 6.89
C VAL A 74 -7.87 -8.14 8.22
N PRO A 75 -8.73 -9.08 8.66
CA PRO A 75 -8.67 -9.66 10.00
C PRO A 75 -7.31 -10.22 10.42
N SER A 76 -6.53 -10.73 9.46
CA SER A 76 -5.20 -11.32 9.71
C SER A 76 -4.06 -10.31 9.72
N PHE A 77 -4.25 -9.13 9.12
CA PHE A 77 -3.20 -8.14 8.87
C PHE A 77 -3.49 -6.76 9.44
N GLY A 78 -4.73 -6.51 9.87
CA GLY A 78 -5.18 -5.18 10.28
C GLY A 78 -5.47 -4.27 9.09
N GLU A 79 -5.14 -2.99 9.21
CA GLU A 79 -5.36 -1.99 8.16
C GLU A 79 -4.40 -2.24 7.00
N TRP A 80 -4.94 -2.61 5.83
CA TRP A 80 -4.16 -3.02 4.66
C TRP A 80 -4.53 -2.20 3.44
N GLY A 81 -3.53 -1.89 2.62
CA GLY A 81 -3.68 -1.02 1.47
C GLY A 81 -3.70 -1.74 0.14
N PHE A 82 -4.48 -1.20 -0.76
CA PHE A 82 -4.67 -1.67 -2.13
C PHE A 82 -4.72 -0.48 -3.09
N ILE A 83 -4.44 -0.73 -4.37
CA ILE A 83 -4.53 0.30 -5.40
C ILE A 83 -5.26 -0.28 -6.61
N VAL A 84 -6.31 0.41 -7.05
CA VAL A 84 -6.91 0.19 -8.36
C VAL A 84 -6.12 1.00 -9.38
N ALA A 85 -5.50 0.33 -10.34
CA ALA A 85 -4.80 0.95 -11.45
C ALA A 85 -5.61 0.82 -12.75
N SER A 86 -5.67 1.88 -13.55
CA SER A 86 -6.45 1.90 -14.79
C SER A 86 -5.94 2.97 -15.76
N HIS A 87 -6.29 2.83 -17.06
CA HIS A 87 -6.02 3.86 -18.05
C HIS A 87 -6.97 5.07 -17.92
N ARG A 88 -8.15 4.87 -17.35
CA ARG A 88 -9.19 5.89 -17.17
C ARG A 88 -9.40 6.17 -15.68
N PRO A 89 -9.97 7.32 -15.32
CA PRO A 89 -10.37 7.54 -13.93
C PRO A 89 -11.32 6.44 -13.45
N TRP A 90 -11.07 5.94 -12.26
CA TRP A 90 -12.00 5.03 -11.58
C TRP A 90 -13.18 5.85 -11.04
N HIS A 91 -14.36 5.30 -11.15
CA HIS A 91 -15.57 5.87 -10.60
C HIS A 91 -16.26 4.87 -9.69
N MET A 92 -16.80 5.37 -8.61
CA MET A 92 -17.58 4.55 -7.69
C MET A 92 -18.79 3.96 -8.42
N PRO A 93 -19.06 2.65 -8.28
CA PRO A 93 -20.21 2.03 -8.91
C PRO A 93 -21.51 2.62 -8.35
N ALA A 94 -22.50 2.83 -9.22
CA ALA A 94 -23.81 3.36 -8.85
C ALA A 94 -24.62 2.39 -7.99
N SER A 95 -24.33 1.10 -8.08
CA SER A 95 -24.96 0.04 -7.29
C SER A 95 -23.95 -1.08 -7.03
N LEU A 96 -24.16 -1.78 -5.94
CA LEU A 96 -23.41 -2.98 -5.59
C LEU A 96 -24.27 -4.22 -5.84
N PRO A 97 -23.66 -5.37 -6.17
CA PRO A 97 -24.38 -6.64 -6.22
C PRO A 97 -25.05 -6.98 -4.89
N ASP A 98 -26.19 -7.67 -4.96
CA ASP A 98 -26.86 -8.17 -3.77
C ASP A 98 -26.05 -9.27 -3.06
N GLY A 99 -26.22 -9.40 -1.76
CA GLY A 99 -25.64 -10.46 -0.96
C GLY A 99 -24.19 -10.25 -0.54
N LEU A 100 -23.58 -9.08 -0.81
CA LEU A 100 -22.28 -8.74 -0.27
C LEU A 100 -22.34 -8.63 1.26
N ARG A 101 -21.39 -9.28 1.95
CA ARG A 101 -21.37 -9.31 3.43
C ARG A 101 -20.55 -8.19 4.05
N TYR A 102 -19.56 -7.69 3.33
CA TYR A 102 -18.62 -6.68 3.82
C TYR A 102 -18.89 -5.30 3.20
N LEU A 103 -19.15 -5.24 1.91
CA LEU A 103 -19.39 -3.99 1.20
C LEU A 103 -20.86 -3.62 1.17
N GLY A 104 -21.15 -2.37 1.48
CA GLY A 104 -22.45 -1.74 1.32
C GLY A 104 -22.28 -0.33 0.75
N PRO A 105 -23.38 0.32 0.34
CA PRO A 105 -23.34 1.66 -0.23
C PRO A 105 -22.68 2.70 0.70
N GLU A 106 -22.81 2.51 2.01
CA GLU A 106 -22.25 3.41 3.01
C GLU A 106 -20.79 3.06 3.38
N THR A 107 -20.42 1.78 3.28
CA THR A 107 -19.06 1.33 3.65
C THR A 107 -18.06 1.46 2.51
N LEU A 108 -18.50 1.32 1.26
CA LEU A 108 -17.62 1.41 0.10
C LEU A 108 -16.86 2.75 0.02
N PRO A 109 -17.50 3.93 0.21
CA PRO A 109 -16.78 5.21 0.18
C PRO A 109 -15.69 5.32 1.25
N LEU A 110 -15.89 4.72 2.42
CA LEU A 110 -14.95 4.79 3.54
C LEU A 110 -13.62 4.09 3.24
N LEU A 111 -13.61 3.13 2.32
CA LEU A 111 -12.38 2.48 1.89
C LEU A 111 -11.43 3.44 1.16
N PHE A 112 -11.95 4.52 0.59
CA PHE A 112 -11.20 5.50 -0.18
C PHE A 112 -10.89 6.79 0.62
N ASP A 113 -11.35 6.85 1.88
CA ASP A 113 -11.11 7.98 2.78
C ASP A 113 -9.86 7.71 3.64
N PHE A 114 -8.81 8.49 3.42
CA PHE A 114 -7.54 8.33 4.11
C PHE A 114 -7.40 9.36 5.22
N PRO A 115 -7.44 8.95 6.50
CA PRO A 115 -7.15 9.84 7.62
C PRO A 115 -5.72 10.39 7.56
N LEU A 116 -5.46 11.46 8.31
CA LEU A 116 -4.23 12.25 8.22
C LEU A 116 -2.94 11.43 8.41
N ASP A 117 -2.96 10.39 9.22
CA ASP A 117 -1.84 9.50 9.48
C ASP A 117 -1.57 8.51 8.33
N MET A 118 -2.55 8.27 7.46
CA MET A 118 -2.43 7.47 6.25
C MET A 118 -2.44 8.30 4.96
N ALA A 119 -2.72 9.60 5.05
CA ALA A 119 -2.87 10.49 3.90
C ALA A 119 -1.61 10.53 3.04
N ARG A 120 -1.78 10.95 1.78
CA ARG A 120 -0.71 10.98 0.78
C ARG A 120 0.51 11.77 1.26
N VAL A 121 1.69 11.20 1.03
CA VAL A 121 2.99 11.84 1.23
C VAL A 121 3.77 11.86 -0.08
N PRO A 122 4.73 12.78 -0.24
CA PRO A 122 5.69 12.72 -1.36
C PRO A 122 6.43 11.39 -1.34
N ALA A 123 6.51 10.75 -2.49
CA ALA A 123 7.13 9.43 -2.61
C ALA A 123 7.96 9.35 -3.90
N GLU A 124 9.06 8.63 -3.84
CA GLU A 124 9.94 8.39 -4.97
C GLU A 124 9.45 7.21 -5.80
N VAL A 125 9.66 7.26 -7.11
CA VAL A 125 9.33 6.15 -8.03
C VAL A 125 10.30 4.99 -7.83
N ASN A 126 9.76 3.81 -7.59
CA ASN A 126 10.54 2.58 -7.45
C ASN A 126 10.99 2.06 -8.83
N ARG A 127 12.30 2.00 -9.05
CA ARG A 127 12.93 1.56 -10.29
C ARG A 127 13.86 0.38 -10.03
N LEU A 128 14.18 -0.37 -11.08
CA LEU A 128 15.20 -1.43 -10.99
C LEU A 128 16.57 -0.89 -10.51
N SER A 129 16.88 0.37 -10.82
CA SER A 129 18.15 1.00 -10.47
C SER A 129 18.26 1.50 -9.03
N ASN A 130 17.13 1.90 -8.41
CA ASN A 130 17.16 2.45 -7.05
C ASN A 130 16.53 1.52 -6.00
N GLN A 131 15.54 0.73 -6.40
CA GLN A 131 14.77 -0.18 -5.53
C GLN A 131 14.41 0.44 -4.16
N VAL A 132 14.02 1.71 -4.19
CA VAL A 132 13.73 2.52 -3.00
C VAL A 132 12.66 1.89 -2.11
N LEU A 133 11.71 1.17 -2.70
CA LEU A 133 10.63 0.53 -1.96
C LEU A 133 11.13 -0.48 -0.93
N VAL A 134 12.13 -1.31 -1.28
CA VAL A 134 12.69 -2.31 -0.36
C VAL A 134 13.27 -1.64 0.87
N THR A 135 14.09 -0.62 0.65
CA THR A 135 14.75 0.11 1.75
C THR A 135 13.73 0.84 2.63
N THR A 136 12.73 1.49 2.00
CA THR A 136 11.68 2.21 2.73
C THR A 136 10.82 1.24 3.55
N TYR A 137 10.44 0.12 2.95
CA TYR A 137 9.67 -0.93 3.60
C TYR A 137 10.38 -1.48 4.85
N GLU A 138 11.65 -1.85 4.72
CA GLU A 138 12.45 -2.33 5.85
C GLU A 138 12.56 -1.30 6.98
N GLN A 139 12.72 -0.02 6.64
CA GLN A 139 12.78 1.05 7.63
C GLN A 139 11.47 1.24 8.38
N GLU A 140 10.33 1.16 7.71
CA GLU A 140 9.02 1.37 8.30
C GLU A 140 8.59 0.17 9.15
N TRP A 141 8.65 -1.03 8.61
CA TRP A 141 8.32 -2.26 9.33
C TRP A 141 9.32 -2.61 10.43
N GLY A 142 10.59 -2.27 10.26
CA GLY A 142 11.61 -2.44 11.29
C GLY A 142 11.38 -1.58 12.55
N ARG A 143 10.45 -0.63 12.50
CA ARG A 143 9.99 0.15 13.67
C ARG A 143 8.84 -0.53 14.41
N VAL A 144 8.12 -1.44 13.75
CA VAL A 144 7.02 -2.20 14.33
C VAL A 144 7.61 -3.27 15.23
N GLY A 145 7.27 -3.25 16.53
CA GLY A 145 7.81 -4.19 17.52
C GLY A 145 9.04 -3.70 18.27
N LYS A 146 9.64 -2.58 17.88
CA LYS A 146 10.56 -1.88 18.80
C LYS A 146 9.70 -1.10 19.79
N PRO A 147 9.83 -1.34 21.12
CA PRO A 147 9.11 -0.53 22.08
C PRO A 147 9.44 0.94 21.80
N ARG A 148 8.44 1.74 21.50
CA ARG A 148 8.60 3.19 21.45
C ARG A 148 8.89 3.63 22.86
N CYS A 149 10.15 3.84 23.18
CA CYS A 149 10.47 4.63 24.36
C CYS A 149 9.89 6.01 24.10
N TRP A 150 8.78 6.31 24.75
CA TRP A 150 8.26 7.66 24.83
C TRP A 150 9.40 8.53 25.34
N SER A 151 9.71 9.59 24.61
CA SER A 151 10.78 10.57 24.79
C SER A 151 11.38 10.56 26.20
N GLY A 152 12.47 9.80 26.39
CA GLY A 152 13.15 9.73 27.67
C GLY A 152 13.52 8.31 28.10
N TRP A 153 14.23 7.59 27.23
CA TRP A 153 14.92 6.38 27.65
C TRP A 153 15.94 6.77 28.74
N CYS A 154 15.55 6.56 30.00
CA CYS A 154 16.46 6.73 31.13
C CYS A 154 17.33 5.48 31.22
N PRO A 155 18.65 5.59 31.03
CA PRO A 155 19.58 4.46 31.22
C PRO A 155 19.54 3.85 32.63
N ARG A 156 18.90 4.52 33.60
CA ARG A 156 18.69 4.03 34.96
C ARG A 156 17.56 3.01 35.08
N CYS A 157 16.50 3.08 34.26
CA CYS A 157 15.40 2.10 34.27
C CYS A 157 15.84 0.74 33.74
N ALA A 158 16.74 0.71 32.75
CA ALA A 158 17.30 -0.52 32.21
C ALA A 158 18.14 -1.33 33.22
N ARG A 159 18.71 -0.65 34.22
CA ARG A 159 19.53 -1.31 35.29
C ARG A 159 18.69 -1.75 36.47
N ALA A 160 17.44 -1.33 36.61
CA ALA A 160 16.59 -1.61 37.75
C ALA A 160 15.52 -2.68 37.51
N GLY A 161 15.45 -3.29 36.30
CA GLY A 161 14.49 -4.35 35.99
C GLY A 161 13.02 -3.91 36.05
N TRP A 162 12.73 -2.61 35.95
CA TRP A 162 11.36 -2.10 36.01
C TRP A 162 10.79 -1.99 34.61
N TRP A 163 9.72 -2.73 34.36
CA TRP A 163 8.87 -2.54 33.20
C TRP A 163 8.13 -1.20 33.37
N CYS A 164 8.28 -0.30 32.40
CA CYS A 164 7.34 0.80 32.26
C CYS A 164 6.06 0.26 31.63
N PRO A 165 4.87 0.55 32.20
CA PRO A 165 3.58 0.18 31.63
C PRO A 165 3.28 0.95 30.34
#